data_4020cde9e83782aa2528a294cb4e4ebc
#
_entry.id   4020cde9e83782aa2528a294cb4e4ebc
#
_cell.length_a   1.000
_cell.length_b   1.000
_cell.length_c   1.000
_cell.angle_alpha   90.00
_cell.angle_beta   90.00
_cell.angle_gamma   90.00
#
_symmetry.space_group_name_H-M   'P 1'
#
loop_
_entity.id
_entity.type
_entity.pdbx_description
1 polymer ?
#
loop_
_entity_poly.entity_id
_entity_poly.type
_entity_poly.pdbx_seq_one_letter_code
_entity_poly.pdbx_strand_id
1 'polypeptide(L)'
;MVEGFNPGAYPYTTNPNSSTGVQIQWTDGNGKKWATNFGPADQSGGTFEISQRLISDTSYQTSGITHGLYILCNFSCILYDSTGKSLNLTNGKMRLSVWL
;
A
#
# COMPACT_ATOMS: atom_id res chain seq x y z
N MET A 1 -5.73 -8.84 19.56
CA MET A 1 -6.51 -7.77 18.93
C MET A 1 -5.77 -7.25 17.73
N VAL A 2 -6.47 -7.04 16.65
CA VAL A 2 -5.88 -6.48 15.43
C VAL A 2 -6.00 -4.96 15.47
N GLU A 3 -4.86 -4.28 15.45
CA GLU A 3 -4.80 -2.82 15.43
C GLU A 3 -4.15 -2.36 14.13
N GLY A 4 -4.43 -1.14 13.73
CA GLY A 4 -3.93 -0.58 12.49
C GLY A 4 -4.83 -0.92 11.31
N PHE A 5 -4.48 -0.42 10.14
CA PHE A 5 -5.22 -0.61 8.89
C PHE A 5 -6.69 -0.19 8.98
N ASN A 6 -6.99 0.78 9.81
CA ASN A 6 -8.35 1.32 9.94
C ASN A 6 -8.76 2.05 8.66
N PRO A 7 -10.05 2.03 8.30
CA PRO A 7 -10.52 2.82 7.16
C PRO A 7 -10.18 4.29 7.32
N GLY A 8 -9.83 4.94 6.22
CA GLY A 8 -9.45 6.33 6.20
C GLY A 8 -8.33 6.60 5.21
N ALA A 9 -7.95 7.87 5.13
CA ALA A 9 -6.89 8.32 4.25
C ALA A 9 -5.54 8.27 4.97
N TYR A 10 -4.51 7.90 4.22
CA TYR A 10 -3.14 7.77 4.72
C TYR A 10 -2.19 8.54 3.81
N PRO A 11 -1.22 9.28 4.37
CA PRO A 11 -0.27 10.01 3.55
C PRO A 11 0.78 9.08 2.94
N TYR A 12 1.29 9.48 1.79
CA TYR A 12 2.47 8.84 1.20
C TYR A 12 3.72 9.31 1.94
N THR A 13 4.67 8.40 2.14
CA THR A 13 5.98 8.80 2.64
C THR A 13 6.81 9.39 1.51
N THR A 14 7.50 10.48 1.80
CA THR A 14 8.45 11.10 0.88
C THR A 14 9.89 10.77 1.24
N ASN A 15 10.11 10.17 2.39
CA ASN A 15 11.43 9.84 2.88
C ASN A 15 11.64 8.33 2.79
N PRO A 16 12.61 7.86 1.97
CA PRO A 16 12.83 6.43 1.81
C PRO A 16 13.30 5.73 3.09
N ASN A 17 13.76 6.48 4.08
CA ASN A 17 14.21 5.94 5.37
C ASN A 17 13.13 6.02 6.44
N SER A 18 11.94 6.54 6.10
CA SER A 18 10.85 6.66 7.06
C SER A 18 10.13 5.33 7.21
N SER A 19 9.77 5.00 8.45
CA SER A 19 8.93 3.86 8.75
C SER A 19 7.43 4.22 8.77
N THR A 20 7.08 5.48 8.51
CA THR A 20 5.70 5.96 8.52
C THR A 20 5.26 6.36 7.12
N GLY A 21 3.95 6.25 6.87
CA GLY A 21 3.38 6.60 5.58
C GLY A 21 3.32 5.43 4.62
N VAL A 22 2.76 5.69 3.45
CA VAL A 22 2.52 4.67 2.42
C VAL A 22 3.59 4.77 1.35
N GLN A 23 4.08 3.62 0.92
CA GLN A 23 4.95 3.50 -0.24
C GLN A 23 4.36 2.48 -1.19
N ILE A 24 4.27 2.83 -2.46
CA ILE A 24 3.89 1.90 -3.52
C ILE A 24 5.09 1.73 -4.44
N GLN A 25 5.43 0.49 -4.71
CA GLN A 25 6.53 0.13 -5.60
C GLN A 25 6.01 -0.85 -6.63
N TRP A 26 6.43 -0.66 -7.88
CA TRP A 26 6.06 -1.51 -8.98
C TRP A 26 7.27 -1.83 -9.83
N THR A 27 7.38 -3.09 -10.22
CA THR A 27 8.40 -3.53 -11.17
C THR A 27 7.70 -3.89 -12.47
N ASP A 28 8.10 -3.23 -13.56
CA ASP A 28 7.47 -3.45 -14.85
C ASP A 28 7.97 -4.74 -15.54
N GLY A 29 7.43 -5.04 -16.72
CA GLY A 29 7.78 -6.23 -17.47
C GLY A 29 9.24 -6.29 -17.92
N ASN A 30 9.95 -5.17 -17.90
CA ASN A 30 11.38 -5.08 -18.23
C ASN A 30 12.28 -5.13 -17.01
N GLY A 31 11.70 -5.35 -15.81
CA GLY A 31 12.45 -5.35 -14.58
C GLY A 31 12.76 -3.98 -14.01
N LYS A 32 12.20 -2.93 -14.59
CA LYS A 32 12.42 -1.56 -14.13
C LYS A 32 11.54 -1.26 -12.94
N LYS A 33 12.13 -0.64 -11.92
CA LYS A 33 11.43 -0.32 -10.68
C LYS A 33 10.92 1.12 -10.69
N TRP A 34 9.70 1.26 -10.19
CA TRP A 34 9.01 2.53 -10.03
C TRP A 34 8.50 2.60 -8.61
N ALA A 35 8.59 3.75 -7.98
CA ALA A 35 8.10 3.91 -6.61
C ALA A 35 7.61 5.32 -6.35
N THR A 36 6.71 5.45 -5.38
CA THR A 36 6.15 6.74 -4.98
C THR A 36 7.18 7.65 -4.32
N ASN A 37 8.24 7.09 -3.75
CA ASN A 37 9.27 7.84 -3.04
C ASN A 37 10.62 7.89 -3.77
N PHE A 38 10.65 7.54 -5.06
CA PHE A 38 11.82 7.75 -5.89
C PHE A 38 11.82 9.19 -6.44
N GLY A 39 13.00 9.65 -6.89
CA GLY A 39 13.14 10.95 -7.51
C GLY A 39 12.61 12.08 -6.64
N PRO A 40 11.76 12.96 -7.19
CA PRO A 40 11.21 14.08 -6.41
C PRO A 40 10.22 13.67 -5.34
N ALA A 41 9.70 12.43 -5.40
CA ALA A 41 8.77 11.88 -4.42
C ALA A 41 7.52 12.74 -4.17
N ASP A 42 7.14 13.56 -5.15
CA ASP A 42 6.01 14.47 -5.04
C ASP A 42 4.71 13.73 -5.31
N GLN A 43 3.84 13.69 -4.31
CA GLN A 43 2.54 13.03 -4.38
C GLN A 43 1.39 14.03 -4.22
N SER A 44 1.61 15.28 -4.59
CA SER A 44 0.57 16.31 -4.56
C SER A 44 -0.63 15.85 -5.39
N GLY A 45 -1.81 15.85 -4.78
CA GLY A 45 -3.03 15.37 -5.42
C GLY A 45 -3.18 13.85 -5.43
N GLY A 46 -2.18 13.10 -4.98
CA GLY A 46 -2.30 11.66 -4.80
C GLY A 46 -3.05 11.32 -3.52
N THR A 47 -3.76 10.21 -3.52
CA THR A 47 -4.50 9.74 -2.36
C THR A 47 -4.29 8.26 -2.15
N PHE A 48 -4.30 7.84 -0.90
CA PHE A 48 -4.35 6.45 -0.51
C PHE A 48 -5.40 6.30 0.58
N GLU A 49 -6.38 5.46 0.34
CA GLU A 49 -7.49 5.27 1.26
C GLU A 49 -7.73 3.79 1.48
N ILE A 50 -7.87 3.41 2.74
CA ILE A 50 -8.41 2.11 3.09
C ILE A 50 -9.94 2.28 3.16
N SER A 51 -10.65 1.65 2.23
CA SER A 51 -12.10 1.78 2.13
C SER A 51 -12.83 0.78 3.02
N GLN A 52 -12.21 -0.37 3.25
CA GLN A 52 -12.85 -1.43 4.04
C GLN A 52 -11.80 -2.29 4.74
N ARG A 53 -12.12 -2.70 5.95
CA ARG A 53 -11.32 -3.62 6.74
C ARG A 53 -12.20 -4.77 7.21
N LEU A 54 -11.80 -5.98 6.87
CA LEU A 54 -12.53 -7.20 7.21
C LEU A 54 -11.61 -8.11 8.00
N ILE A 55 -12.07 -8.53 9.17
CA ILE A 55 -11.33 -9.47 10.01
C ILE A 55 -11.93 -10.86 9.76
N SER A 56 -11.06 -11.83 9.48
CA SER A 56 -11.43 -13.21 9.30
C SER A 56 -10.67 -14.07 10.29
N ASP A 57 -11.38 -14.84 11.10
CA ASP A 57 -10.79 -15.80 12.01
C ASP A 57 -10.90 -17.19 11.39
N THR A 58 -9.76 -17.87 11.28
CA THR A 58 -9.70 -19.21 10.72
C THR A 58 -9.12 -20.15 11.76
N SER A 59 -9.84 -21.24 12.03
CA SER A 59 -9.36 -22.28 12.93
C SER A 59 -8.61 -23.36 12.15
N TYR A 60 -7.45 -23.74 12.67
CA TYR A 60 -6.69 -24.87 12.16
C TYR A 60 -6.61 -25.95 13.21
N GLN A 61 -6.58 -27.19 12.77
CA GLN A 61 -6.64 -28.35 13.66
C GLN A 61 -5.47 -28.40 14.65
N THR A 62 -4.32 -27.91 14.26
CA THR A 62 -3.11 -28.07 15.05
C THR A 62 -2.61 -26.78 15.69
N SER A 63 -3.03 -25.65 15.21
CA SER A 63 -2.45 -24.37 15.63
C SER A 63 -3.47 -23.42 16.26
N GLY A 64 -4.73 -23.83 16.38
CA GLY A 64 -5.75 -22.98 16.94
C GLY A 64 -6.31 -21.98 15.96
N ILE A 65 -6.52 -20.75 16.41
CA ILE A 65 -7.14 -19.71 15.62
C ILE A 65 -6.06 -18.82 15.02
N THR A 66 -6.10 -18.63 13.71
CA THR A 66 -5.29 -17.68 13.00
C THR A 66 -6.15 -16.49 12.59
N HIS A 67 -5.68 -15.30 12.92
CA HIS A 67 -6.37 -14.07 12.55
C HIS A 67 -5.90 -13.59 11.19
N GLY A 68 -6.84 -13.47 10.27
CA GLY A 68 -6.61 -12.89 8.96
C GLY A 68 -7.26 -11.52 8.87
N LEU A 69 -6.63 -10.62 8.15
CA LEU A 69 -7.13 -9.28 7.89
C LEU A 69 -7.12 -9.04 6.40
N TYR A 70 -8.27 -8.67 5.85
CA TYR A 70 -8.38 -8.19 4.47
C TYR A 70 -8.63 -6.70 4.48
N ILE A 71 -7.88 -5.97 3.68
CA ILE A 71 -8.13 -4.55 3.48
C ILE A 71 -8.35 -4.27 2.01
N LEU A 72 -9.31 -3.41 1.73
CA LEU A 72 -9.58 -2.92 0.39
C LEU A 72 -9.13 -1.46 0.33
N CYS A 73 -8.30 -1.16 -0.66
CA CYS A 73 -7.70 0.16 -0.81
C CYS A 73 -8.06 0.75 -2.16
N ASN A 74 -8.29 2.06 -2.16
CA ASN A 74 -8.36 2.87 -3.37
C ASN A 74 -7.22 3.86 -3.33
N PHE A 75 -6.54 4.05 -4.46
CA PHE A 75 -5.40 4.94 -4.46
C PHE A 75 -5.15 5.58 -5.81
N SER A 76 -4.51 6.73 -5.76
CA SER A 76 -3.90 7.38 -6.90
C SER A 76 -2.54 7.91 -6.48
N CYS A 77 -1.56 7.83 -7.35
CA CYS A 77 -0.22 8.26 -7.01
C CYS A 77 0.59 8.55 -8.27
N ILE A 78 1.75 9.12 -8.07
CA ILE A 78 2.75 9.29 -9.11
C ILE A 78 3.89 8.34 -8.80
N LEU A 79 4.20 7.47 -9.73
CA LEU A 79 5.35 6.57 -9.64
C LEU A 79 6.52 7.20 -10.38
N TYR A 80 7.69 7.14 -9.78
CA TYR A 80 8.91 7.66 -10.36
C TYR A 80 9.92 6.53 -10.55
N ASP A 81 10.71 6.63 -11.62
CA ASP A 81 11.87 5.76 -11.77
C ASP A 81 13.12 6.42 -11.14
N SER A 82 14.25 5.73 -11.21
CA SER A 82 15.51 6.24 -10.66
C SER A 82 16.05 7.49 -11.36
N THR A 83 15.54 7.81 -12.54
CA THR A 83 15.96 8.99 -13.31
C THR A 83 15.01 10.17 -13.11
N GLY A 84 13.91 9.99 -12.38
CA GLY A 84 12.93 11.03 -12.15
C GLY A 84 11.79 11.07 -13.16
N LYS A 85 11.72 10.13 -14.09
CA LYS A 85 10.55 9.99 -14.97
C LYS A 85 9.35 9.58 -14.15
N SER A 86 8.17 10.05 -14.52
CA SER A 86 6.95 9.80 -13.76
C SER A 86 5.88 9.11 -14.58
N LEU A 87 5.07 8.33 -13.89
CA LEU A 87 3.84 7.71 -14.38
C LEU A 87 2.72 8.03 -13.41
N ASN A 88 1.60 8.50 -13.94
CA ASN A 88 0.41 8.71 -13.12
C ASN A 88 -0.38 7.41 -13.03
N LEU A 89 -0.67 7.00 -11.82
CA LEU A 89 -1.51 5.84 -11.53
C LEU A 89 -2.80 6.34 -10.90
N THR A 90 -3.92 6.16 -11.60
CA THR A 90 -5.22 6.64 -11.16
C THR A 90 -6.20 5.49 -11.03
N ASN A 91 -7.19 5.67 -10.16
CA ASN A 91 -8.23 4.67 -9.93
C ASN A 91 -7.68 3.30 -9.54
N GLY A 92 -6.57 3.31 -8.82
CA GLY A 92 -5.97 2.09 -8.32
C GLY A 92 -6.85 1.43 -7.26
N LYS A 93 -6.97 0.12 -7.33
CA LYS A 93 -7.68 -0.68 -6.34
C LYS A 93 -6.83 -1.85 -5.95
N MET A 94 -6.81 -2.15 -4.68
CA MET A 94 -5.97 -3.21 -4.16
C MET A 94 -6.67 -3.92 -3.02
N ARG A 95 -6.51 -5.23 -2.99
CA ARG A 95 -6.92 -6.06 -1.87
C ARG A 95 -5.67 -6.69 -1.27
N LEU A 96 -5.48 -6.48 0.01
CA LEU A 96 -4.35 -7.03 0.73
C LEU A 96 -4.84 -8.01 1.79
N SER A 97 -4.07 -9.06 1.98
CA SER A 97 -4.28 -10.04 3.05
C SER A 97 -3.12 -9.96 4.01
N VAL A 98 -3.42 -9.84 5.29
CA VAL A 98 -2.43 -9.81 6.36
C VAL A 98 -2.77 -10.91 7.34
N TRP A 99 -1.79 -11.74 7.70
CA TRP A 99 -1.94 -12.80 8.67
C TRP A 99 -1.17 -12.44 9.94
N LEU A 100 -1.85 -12.57 11.05
CA LEU A 100 -1.31 -12.18 12.35
C LEU A 100 -1.16 -13.39 13.26
#